data_d6278b20389cdf745f8c74686f9b331f
#
_entry.id   d6278b20389cdf745f8c74686f9b331f
#
_cell.length_a   1.000
_cell.length_b   1.000
_cell.length_c   1.000
_cell.angle_alpha   90.00
_cell.angle_beta   90.00
_cell.angle_gamma   90.00
#
_symmetry.space_group_name_H-M   'P 1'
#
loop_
_entity.id
_entity.type
_entity.pdbx_description
1 polymer ?
#
loop_
_entity_poly.entity_id
_entity_poly.type
_entity_poly.pdbx_seq_one_letter_code
_entity_poly.pdbx_strand_id
1 'polypeptide(L)' 'MQKNLFQTNSFTKKYQNLINQINILEEKFKILSDSELRAENFKLKKQYKETQSLEPLIAESFALTREASLR' A
#
# COMPACT_ATOMS: atom_id res chain seq x y z
N MET A 1 26.92 -1.70 -16.03
CA MET A 1 26.58 -2.28 -14.75
C MET A 1 26.43 -1.23 -13.68
N GLN A 2 27.50 -0.53 -13.41
CA GLN A 2 27.47 0.48 -12.35
C GLN A 2 26.45 1.57 -12.60
N LYS A 3 26.30 1.94 -13.84
CA LYS A 3 25.35 2.98 -14.22
C LYS A 3 23.93 2.62 -13.82
N ASN A 4 23.63 1.35 -13.99
CA ASN A 4 22.28 0.90 -13.64
C ASN A 4 22.02 1.06 -12.16
N LEU A 5 23.02 0.84 -11.36
CA LEU A 5 22.89 1.01 -9.93
C LEU A 5 22.57 2.45 -9.57
N PHE A 6 23.22 3.38 -10.22
CA PHE A 6 22.96 4.79 -9.95
C PHE A 6 21.57 5.20 -10.37
N GLN A 7 21.16 4.73 -11.54
CA GLN A 7 19.84 5.08 -12.03
C GLN A 7 18.75 4.49 -11.17
N THR A 8 19.00 3.30 -10.67
CA THR A 8 18.00 2.64 -9.82
C THR A 8 17.97 3.19 -8.42
N ASN A 9 18.93 4.01 -8.06
CA ASN A 9 18.95 4.58 -6.72
C ASN A 9 17.70 5.39 -6.40
N SER A 10 17.26 6.23 -7.34
CA SER A 10 16.05 6.99 -7.15
C SER A 10 14.84 6.09 -7.04
N PHE A 11 14.77 5.09 -7.90
CA PHE A 11 13.69 4.12 -7.84
C PHE A 11 13.74 3.33 -6.56
N THR A 12 14.94 2.97 -6.14
CA THR A 12 15.11 2.20 -4.91
C THR A 12 14.58 2.97 -3.71
N LYS A 13 14.83 4.25 -3.65
CA LYS A 13 14.33 5.08 -2.56
C LYS A 13 12.81 5.14 -2.53
N LYS A 14 12.21 5.40 -3.69
CA LYS A 14 10.76 5.45 -3.79
C LYS A 14 10.15 4.09 -3.45
N TYR A 15 10.77 3.06 -3.96
CA TYR A 15 10.31 1.71 -3.73
C TYR A 15 10.44 1.34 -2.26
N GLN A 16 11.53 1.74 -1.65
CA GLN A 16 11.76 1.49 -0.24
C GLN A 16 10.75 2.21 0.64
N ASN A 17 10.44 3.45 0.30
CA ASN A 17 9.42 4.21 1.00
C ASN A 17 8.06 3.55 0.88
N LEU A 18 7.74 3.06 -0.31
CA LEU A 18 6.50 2.36 -0.55
C LEU A 18 6.43 1.09 0.29
N ILE A 19 7.50 0.32 0.31
CA ILE A 19 7.56 -0.91 1.10
C ILE A 19 7.41 -0.62 2.58
N ASN A 20 8.04 0.44 3.06
CA ASN A 20 7.93 0.84 4.45
C ASN A 20 6.49 1.20 4.80
N GLN A 21 5.81 1.93 3.93
CA GLN A 21 4.42 2.28 4.13
C GLN A 21 3.54 1.05 4.16
N ILE A 22 3.78 0.12 3.24
CA ILE A 22 3.04 -1.13 3.19
C ILE A 22 3.22 -1.92 4.48
N ASN A 23 4.45 -2.00 4.96
CA ASN A 23 4.73 -2.73 6.20
C ASN A 23 4.01 -2.12 7.40
N ILE A 24 4.02 -0.81 7.48
CA ILE A 24 3.32 -0.11 8.57
C ILE A 24 1.83 -0.36 8.49
N LEU A 25 1.28 -0.28 7.30
CA LEU A 25 -0.15 -0.51 7.09
C LEU A 25 -0.53 -1.96 7.35
N GLU A 26 0.34 -2.90 7.00
CA GLU A 26 0.09 -4.32 7.28
C GLU A 26 -0.03 -4.56 8.78
N GLU A 27 0.83 -3.96 9.55
CA GLU A 27 0.76 -4.08 10.99
C GLU A 27 -0.55 -3.51 11.53
N LYS A 28 -0.96 -2.38 10.99
CA LYS A 28 -2.20 -1.73 11.36
C LYS A 28 -3.41 -2.61 11.02
N PHE A 29 -3.42 -3.15 9.80
CA PHE A 29 -4.56 -3.93 9.33
C PHE A 29 -4.64 -5.30 10.00
N LYS A 30 -3.52 -5.80 10.45
CA LYS A 30 -3.45 -7.09 11.10
C LYS A 30 -4.29 -7.17 12.36
N ILE A 31 -4.40 -6.07 13.06
CA ILE A 31 -5.14 -6.00 14.32
C ILE A 31 -6.61 -5.66 14.12
N LEU A 32 -7.02 -5.37 12.90
CA LEU A 32 -8.40 -5.05 12.62
C LEU A 32 -9.27 -6.30 12.56
N SER A 33 -10.51 -6.17 12.97
CA SER A 33 -11.49 -7.23 12.77
C SER A 33 -11.88 -7.30 11.29
N ASP A 34 -12.57 -8.37 10.91
CA ASP A 34 -13.00 -8.52 9.52
C ASP A 34 -13.91 -7.40 9.08
N SER A 35 -14.81 -6.97 9.93
CA SER A 35 -15.71 -5.88 9.58
C SER A 35 -14.97 -4.56 9.48
N GLU A 36 -13.98 -4.35 10.33
CA GLU A 36 -13.15 -3.16 10.25
C GLU A 36 -12.33 -3.14 8.97
N LEU A 37 -11.81 -4.29 8.58
CA LEU A 37 -11.04 -4.42 7.35
C LEU A 37 -11.91 -4.11 6.14
N ARG A 38 -13.14 -4.58 6.14
CA ARG A 38 -14.10 -4.27 5.08
C ARG A 38 -14.40 -2.79 5.01
N ALA A 39 -14.53 -2.16 6.16
CA ALA A 39 -14.78 -0.73 6.23
C ALA A 39 -13.62 0.05 5.60
N GLU A 40 -12.39 -0.38 5.87
CA GLU A 40 -11.21 0.24 5.29
C GLU A 40 -11.18 0.07 3.77
N ASN A 41 -11.56 -1.10 3.30
CA ASN A 41 -11.64 -1.37 1.88
C ASN A 41 -12.69 -0.49 1.19
N PHE A 42 -13.82 -0.33 1.82
CA PHE A 42 -14.88 0.53 1.31
C PHE A 42 -14.42 1.98 1.24
N LYS A 43 -13.75 2.42 2.28
CA LYS A 43 -13.20 3.76 2.35
C LYS A 43 -12.20 4.02 1.25
N LEU A 44 -11.35 3.03 0.98
CA LEU A 44 -10.35 3.12 -0.06
C LEU A 44 -11.00 3.26 -1.44
N LYS A 45 -12.02 2.48 -1.70
CA LYS A 45 -12.74 2.56 -2.96
C LYS A 45 -13.38 3.92 -3.15
N LYS A 46 -13.92 4.47 -2.08
CA LYS A 46 -14.53 5.77 -2.12
C LYS A 46 -13.50 6.85 -2.42
N GLN A 47 -12.34 6.76 -1.77
CA GLN A 47 -11.26 7.70 -2.02
C GLN A 47 -10.77 7.63 -3.45
N TYR A 48 -10.68 6.44 -3.99
CA TYR A 48 -10.26 6.27 -5.38
C TYR A 48 -11.25 6.94 -6.34
N LYS A 49 -12.53 6.79 -6.05
CA LYS A 49 -13.57 7.41 -6.87
C LYS A 49 -13.46 8.93 -6.85
N GLU A 50 -13.17 9.47 -5.69
CA GLU A 50 -13.08 10.92 -5.52
C GLU A 50 -11.85 11.51 -6.16
N THR A 51 -10.70 10.88 -5.96
CA THR A 51 -9.44 11.38 -6.50
C THR A 51 -9.18 10.91 -7.92
N GLN A 52 -9.77 9.78 -8.29
CA GLN A 52 -9.53 9.12 -9.58
C GLN A 52 -8.05 8.88 -9.82
N SER A 53 -7.31 8.68 -8.75
CA SER A 53 -5.89 8.41 -8.80
C SER A 53 -5.56 7.32 -7.81
N LEU A 54 -4.93 6.27 -8.31
CA LEU A 54 -4.54 5.15 -7.47
C LEU A 54 -3.19 5.39 -6.79
N GLU A 55 -2.40 6.27 -7.36
CA GLU A 55 -1.03 6.46 -6.91
C GLU A 55 -0.90 6.68 -5.41
N PRO A 56 -1.64 7.63 -4.81
CA PRO A 56 -1.53 7.82 -3.36
C PRO A 56 -2.15 6.70 -2.53
N LEU A 57 -2.90 5.80 -3.18
CA LEU A 57 -3.60 4.73 -2.48
C LEU A 57 -2.98 3.36 -2.71
N ILE A 58 -1.87 3.30 -3.43
CA ILE A 58 -1.24 2.03 -3.79
C ILE A 58 -0.85 1.24 -2.54
N ALA A 59 -0.20 1.89 -1.59
CA ALA A 59 0.27 1.21 -0.39
C ALA A 59 -0.89 0.62 0.41
N GLU A 60 -1.94 1.39 0.59
CA GLU A 60 -3.11 0.93 1.33
C GLU A 60 -3.81 -0.21 0.60
N SER A 61 -3.97 -0.06 -0.70
CA SER A 61 -4.61 -1.08 -1.52
C SER A 61 -3.85 -2.40 -1.44
N PHE A 62 -2.55 -2.32 -1.56
CA PHE A 62 -1.71 -3.51 -1.50
C PHE A 62 -1.79 -4.18 -0.13
N ALA A 63 -1.67 -3.39 0.92
CA ALA A 63 -1.69 -3.91 2.28
C ALA A 63 -3.04 -4.53 2.63
N LEU A 64 -4.13 -3.90 2.22
CA LEU A 64 -5.47 -4.43 2.44
C LEU A 64 -5.68 -5.75 1.71
N THR A 65 -5.28 -5.80 0.46
CA THR A 65 -5.41 -7.01 -0.35
C THR A 65 -4.62 -8.14 0.25
N ARG A 66 -3.42 -7.84 0.71
CA ARG A 66 -2.57 -8.86 1.31
C ARG A 66 -3.15 -9.40 2.61
N GLU A 67 -3.63 -8.52 3.46
CA GLU A 67 -4.23 -8.95 4.73
C GLU A 67 -5.49 -9.76 4.49
N ALA A 68 -6.32 -9.34 3.55
CA ALA A 68 -7.53 -10.08 3.18
C ALA A 68 -7.18 -11.47 2.66
N SER A 69 -6.11 -11.59 1.89
CA SER A 69 -5.65 -12.86 1.37
C SER A 69 -5.20 -13.81 2.46
N LEU A 70 -4.63 -13.27 3.51
CA LEU A 70 -4.12 -14.08 4.61
C LEU A 70 -5.23 -14.64 5.50
N ARG A 71 -6.41 -14.06 5.43
CA ARG A 71 -7.56 -14.50 6.20
C ARG A 71 -8.39 -15.49 5.43
#